data_2deb9abb80daa79ee4d967cf98772614
#
_entry.id   2deb9abb80daa79ee4d967cf98772614
#
_cell.length_a   1.000
_cell.length_b   1.000
_cell.length_c   1.000
_cell.angle_alpha   90.00
_cell.angle_beta   90.00
_cell.angle_gamma   90.00
#
_symmetry.space_group_name_H-M   'P 1'
#
loop_
_entity.id
_entity.type
_entity.pdbx_description
1 polymer ?
#
loop_
_entity_poly.entity_id
_entity_poly.type
_entity_poly.pdbx_seq_one_letter_code
_entity_poly.pdbx_strand_id
1 'polypeptide(L)'
;EAKYVRLVGIHTYAKSENDAHMAVAELRVREEDKRVDISAEDSQITVSVPEQTEVAKADEQNPVYPQVEVKRTVNGAEDTLRYGVDYLLSYENNTAFGTGKVIVTGIVNYRGVVERTFEIVKKAPELSAVYIQSQPGKTVYKSGETFDPTGLSLKLVYDDDSEEELVYSEETAGLFGFEPGLDTALTEEVKEITVAYGGKSAVVFIG
;
A
#
# COMPACT_ATOMS: atom_id res chain seq x y z
N GLU A 1 33.89 -25.95 14.50
CA GLU A 1 35.34 -25.60 14.38
C GLU A 1 36.11 -26.79 13.88
N ALA A 2 36.84 -26.65 12.76
CA ALA A 2 37.76 -27.66 12.27
C ALA A 2 39.04 -27.62 13.14
N LYS A 3 39.39 -28.71 13.79
CA LYS A 3 40.58 -28.79 14.67
C LYS A 3 41.88 -29.04 13.90
N TYR A 4 41.83 -29.48 12.66
CA TYR A 4 42.97 -29.70 11.82
C TYR A 4 42.61 -29.71 10.34
N VAL A 5 43.59 -29.41 9.50
CA VAL A 5 43.51 -29.52 8.04
C VAL A 5 44.54 -30.58 7.61
N ARG A 6 44.14 -31.56 6.83
CA ARG A 6 45.01 -32.57 6.24
C ARG A 6 45.17 -32.31 4.76
N LEU A 7 46.43 -32.13 4.32
CA LEU A 7 46.79 -32.12 2.93
C LEU A 7 47.21 -33.54 2.48
N VAL A 8 46.66 -34.03 1.41
CA VAL A 8 47.01 -35.29 0.79
C VAL A 8 47.47 -35.00 -0.62
N GLY A 9 48.75 -35.17 -0.86
CA GLY A 9 49.34 -35.12 -2.20
C GLY A 9 49.11 -36.43 -2.92
N ILE A 10 48.43 -36.36 -4.08
CA ILE A 10 48.12 -37.55 -4.89
C ILE A 10 49.18 -37.72 -6.01
N HIS A 11 49.77 -36.61 -6.47
CA HIS A 11 50.84 -36.62 -7.47
C HIS A 11 51.94 -35.65 -7.08
N THR A 12 53.14 -36.11 -7.19
CA THR A 12 54.37 -35.28 -7.07
C THR A 12 55.04 -35.17 -8.43
N TYR A 13 55.46 -33.96 -8.78
CA TYR A 13 56.31 -33.72 -9.96
C TYR A 13 57.75 -33.78 -9.50
N ALA A 14 58.46 -34.88 -9.75
CA ALA A 14 59.84 -35.03 -9.41
C ALA A 14 60.69 -35.30 -10.67
N LYS A 15 61.80 -34.64 -10.78
CA LYS A 15 62.78 -34.91 -11.83
C LYS A 15 63.66 -36.12 -11.52
N SER A 16 63.72 -36.54 -10.26
CA SER A 16 64.40 -37.72 -9.77
C SER A 16 63.74 -38.25 -8.51
N GLU A 17 64.01 -39.52 -8.13
CA GLU A 17 63.50 -40.17 -6.94
C GLU A 17 63.84 -39.44 -5.62
N ASN A 18 64.83 -38.58 -5.63
CA ASN A 18 65.25 -37.82 -4.45
C ASN A 18 64.77 -36.36 -4.43
N ASP A 19 63.93 -35.93 -5.37
CA ASP A 19 63.56 -34.53 -5.55
C ASP A 19 62.01 -34.40 -5.57
N ALA A 20 61.34 -35.17 -4.73
CA ALA A 20 59.90 -35.14 -4.59
C ALA A 20 59.48 -34.08 -3.60
N HIS A 21 59.15 -32.89 -4.09
CA HIS A 21 58.56 -31.85 -3.28
C HIS A 21 57.11 -31.64 -3.66
N MET A 22 56.26 -31.42 -2.67
CA MET A 22 54.95 -30.88 -2.88
C MET A 22 54.99 -29.37 -2.61
N ALA A 23 54.93 -28.58 -3.67
CA ALA A 23 54.82 -27.15 -3.54
C ALA A 23 53.33 -26.73 -3.51
N VAL A 24 52.90 -26.09 -2.45
CA VAL A 24 51.57 -25.47 -2.32
C VAL A 24 51.77 -23.97 -2.42
N ALA A 25 51.39 -23.38 -3.55
CA ALA A 25 51.53 -21.94 -3.79
C ALA A 25 50.58 -21.13 -2.86
N GLU A 26 49.39 -21.66 -2.61
CA GLU A 26 48.43 -21.04 -1.72
C GLU A 26 47.49 -22.11 -1.14
N LEU A 27 47.29 -22.07 0.17
CA LEU A 27 46.24 -22.82 0.86
C LEU A 27 45.21 -21.82 1.45
N ARG A 28 44.02 -21.83 0.90
CA ARG A 28 42.92 -21.07 1.46
C ARG A 28 41.96 -22.02 2.16
N VAL A 29 41.88 -21.88 3.47
CA VAL A 29 40.82 -22.54 4.28
C VAL A 29 39.72 -21.53 4.44
N ARG A 30 38.55 -21.83 3.91
CA ARG A 30 37.33 -21.03 4.11
C ARG A 30 36.38 -21.85 4.94
N GLU A 31 35.83 -21.20 5.96
CA GLU A 31 34.68 -21.77 6.65
C GLU A 31 33.47 -21.70 5.70
N GLU A 32 32.73 -22.79 5.63
CA GLU A 32 31.49 -22.80 4.85
C GLU A 32 30.48 -21.89 5.50
N ASP A 33 29.95 -20.96 4.74
CA ASP A 33 28.87 -20.08 5.21
C ASP A 33 27.56 -20.89 5.30
N LYS A 34 27.18 -21.25 6.52
CA LYS A 34 25.98 -22.05 6.80
C LYS A 34 24.69 -21.24 6.84
N ARG A 35 24.79 -19.92 6.65
CA ARG A 35 23.57 -19.09 6.61
C ARG A 35 22.73 -19.46 5.40
N VAL A 36 21.41 -19.40 5.60
CA VAL A 36 20.46 -19.61 4.51
C VAL A 36 20.47 -18.38 3.60
N ASP A 37 20.68 -18.60 2.30
CA ASP A 37 20.63 -17.54 1.30
C ASP A 37 19.18 -17.28 0.89
N ILE A 38 18.64 -16.12 1.27
CA ILE A 38 17.23 -15.77 1.00
C ILE A 38 16.95 -15.57 -0.49
N SER A 39 17.97 -15.35 -1.30
CA SER A 39 17.85 -15.17 -2.75
C SER A 39 17.96 -16.46 -3.55
N ALA A 40 18.38 -17.57 -2.92
CA ALA A 40 18.54 -18.84 -3.60
C ALA A 40 17.19 -19.50 -3.88
N GLU A 41 17.01 -20.07 -5.06
CA GLU A 41 15.77 -20.72 -5.48
C GLU A 41 15.39 -21.92 -4.59
N ASP A 42 16.38 -22.61 -4.03
CA ASP A 42 16.21 -23.76 -3.14
C ASP A 42 16.10 -23.38 -1.65
N SER A 43 16.15 -22.09 -1.33
CA SER A 43 16.08 -21.58 0.06
C SER A 43 14.74 -21.85 0.76
N GLN A 44 13.69 -22.14 -0.01
CA GLN A 44 12.32 -22.25 0.45
C GLN A 44 11.82 -20.97 1.16
N ILE A 45 12.36 -19.82 0.77
CA ILE A 45 11.99 -18.51 1.30
C ILE A 45 11.16 -17.78 0.25
N THR A 46 10.02 -17.24 0.71
CA THR A 46 9.12 -16.40 -0.08
C THR A 46 9.13 -14.99 0.49
N VAL A 47 9.35 -14.00 -0.37
CA VAL A 47 9.22 -12.57 -0.05
C VAL A 47 7.99 -12.05 -0.78
N SER A 48 6.96 -11.69 -0.03
CA SER A 48 5.69 -11.15 -0.53
C SER A 48 5.59 -9.66 -0.22
N VAL A 49 5.19 -8.90 -1.23
CA VAL A 49 4.93 -7.46 -1.16
C VAL A 49 3.64 -7.22 -1.94
N PRO A 50 2.71 -6.37 -1.49
CA PRO A 50 1.54 -5.99 -2.28
C PRO A 50 1.97 -5.43 -3.64
N GLU A 51 1.27 -5.80 -4.71
CA GLU A 51 1.53 -5.25 -6.04
C GLU A 51 1.30 -3.74 -6.07
N GLN A 52 0.33 -3.26 -5.28
CA GLN A 52 -0.08 -1.87 -5.22
C GLN A 52 -0.28 -1.42 -3.76
N THR A 53 0.15 -0.20 -3.44
CA THR A 53 -0.06 0.47 -2.16
C THR A 53 -0.73 1.82 -2.41
N GLU A 54 -1.96 1.95 -1.92
CA GLU A 54 -2.74 3.18 -2.04
C GLU A 54 -2.44 4.12 -0.86
N VAL A 55 -2.10 5.37 -1.17
CA VAL A 55 -1.82 6.41 -0.17
C VAL A 55 -2.36 7.76 -0.62
N ALA A 56 -2.75 8.60 0.33
CA ALA A 56 -3.18 9.96 0.04
C ALA A 56 -2.02 10.84 -0.45
N LYS A 57 -0.83 10.61 0.09
CA LYS A 57 0.42 11.35 -0.22
C LYS A 57 1.61 10.41 -0.33
N ALA A 58 2.54 10.77 -1.24
CA ALA A 58 3.85 10.17 -1.36
C ALA A 58 4.86 11.29 -1.65
N ASP A 59 5.66 11.67 -0.66
CA ASP A 59 6.72 12.69 -0.74
C ASP A 59 7.83 12.39 0.28
N GLU A 60 8.86 13.21 0.36
CA GLU A 60 10.00 12.99 1.29
C GLU A 60 9.59 13.01 2.78
N GLN A 61 8.51 13.70 3.14
CA GLN A 61 7.95 13.74 4.49
C GLN A 61 6.99 12.58 4.74
N ASN A 62 6.46 11.96 3.66
CA ASN A 62 5.52 10.86 3.69
C ASN A 62 6.01 9.69 2.80
N PRO A 63 7.14 9.05 3.13
CA PRO A 63 7.62 7.90 2.38
C PRO A 63 6.68 6.70 2.58
N VAL A 64 6.48 5.94 1.51
CA VAL A 64 5.55 4.80 1.49
C VAL A 64 6.29 3.51 1.82
N TYR A 65 5.77 2.77 2.78
CA TYR A 65 6.30 1.49 3.24
C TYR A 65 5.23 0.40 3.06
N PRO A 66 5.30 -0.40 1.98
CA PRO A 66 4.38 -1.52 1.81
C PRO A 66 4.58 -2.57 2.90
N GLN A 67 3.53 -3.33 3.17
CA GLN A 67 3.66 -4.48 4.05
C GLN A 67 4.51 -5.56 3.38
N VAL A 68 5.60 -5.96 4.05
CA VAL A 68 6.50 -7.01 3.58
C VAL A 68 6.36 -8.23 4.47
N GLU A 69 6.13 -9.39 3.87
CA GLU A 69 6.09 -10.66 4.57
C GLU A 69 7.20 -11.57 4.01
N VAL A 70 8.02 -12.11 4.91
CA VAL A 70 9.08 -13.06 4.55
C VAL A 70 8.79 -14.37 5.28
N LYS A 71 8.55 -15.42 4.51
CA LYS A 71 8.24 -16.76 5.04
C LYS A 71 9.28 -17.76 4.60
N ARG A 72 9.51 -18.76 5.43
CA ARG A 72 10.32 -19.92 5.11
C ARG A 72 9.47 -21.19 5.28
N THR A 73 9.51 -22.07 4.29
CA THR A 73 8.84 -23.36 4.35
C THR A 73 9.87 -24.46 4.60
N VAL A 74 9.75 -25.21 5.69
CA VAL A 74 10.61 -26.35 6.01
C VAL A 74 9.75 -27.57 6.32
N ASN A 75 9.94 -28.65 5.55
CA ASN A 75 9.17 -29.88 5.70
C ASN A 75 7.65 -29.66 5.68
N GLY A 76 7.17 -28.70 4.88
CA GLY A 76 5.76 -28.35 4.75
C GLY A 76 5.20 -27.45 5.87
N ALA A 77 6.01 -27.05 6.84
CA ALA A 77 5.66 -26.06 7.85
C ALA A 77 6.17 -24.68 7.45
N GLU A 78 5.31 -23.67 7.53
CA GLU A 78 5.68 -22.26 7.31
C GLU A 78 6.10 -21.61 8.61
N ASP A 79 7.19 -20.84 8.56
CA ASP A 79 7.69 -19.99 9.64
C ASP A 79 7.87 -18.58 9.08
N THR A 80 7.38 -17.56 9.81
CA THR A 80 7.51 -16.16 9.40
C THR A 80 8.80 -15.57 9.99
N LEU A 81 9.67 -15.09 9.12
CA LEU A 81 10.90 -14.42 9.50
C LEU A 81 10.60 -13.05 10.09
N ARG A 82 11.43 -12.59 11.03
CA ARG A 82 11.20 -11.37 11.81
C ARG A 82 12.10 -10.23 11.33
N TYR A 83 11.48 -9.11 11.01
CA TYR A 83 12.20 -7.87 10.72
C TYR A 83 13.10 -7.46 11.90
N GLY A 84 14.32 -7.02 11.60
CA GLY A 84 15.33 -6.61 12.59
C GLY A 84 16.05 -7.77 13.29
N VAL A 85 15.63 -9.02 13.05
CA VAL A 85 16.23 -10.23 13.64
C VAL A 85 16.77 -11.16 12.57
N ASP A 86 15.97 -11.44 11.54
CA ASP A 86 16.26 -12.39 10.48
C ASP A 86 16.57 -11.67 9.16
N TYR A 87 16.00 -10.47 8.97
CA TYR A 87 16.22 -9.62 7.80
C TYR A 87 16.07 -8.14 8.12
N LEU A 88 16.61 -7.29 7.24
CA LEU A 88 16.42 -5.84 7.22
C LEU A 88 15.70 -5.42 5.93
N LEU A 89 15.04 -4.26 5.98
CA LEU A 89 14.41 -3.62 4.84
C LEU A 89 15.09 -2.29 4.51
N SER A 90 15.26 -2.03 3.24
CA SER A 90 15.54 -0.70 2.70
C SER A 90 14.66 -0.45 1.48
N TYR A 91 14.49 0.80 1.11
CA TYR A 91 13.56 1.21 0.07
C TYR A 91 14.22 2.17 -0.89
N GLU A 92 13.79 2.12 -2.15
CA GLU A 92 14.14 3.07 -3.19
C GLU A 92 12.88 3.56 -3.88
N ASN A 93 12.87 4.82 -4.32
CA ASN A 93 11.76 5.46 -5.04
C ASN A 93 10.41 5.36 -4.32
N ASN A 94 10.43 5.36 -2.97
CA ASN A 94 9.22 5.25 -2.16
C ASN A 94 8.67 6.60 -1.65
N THR A 95 9.11 7.71 -2.26
CA THR A 95 8.72 9.09 -1.91
C THR A 95 7.97 9.80 -3.03
N ALA A 96 7.46 9.05 -4.01
CA ALA A 96 6.65 9.58 -5.12
C ALA A 96 5.67 8.52 -5.61
N PHE A 97 4.61 8.94 -6.27
CA PHE A 97 3.72 8.03 -6.98
C PHE A 97 4.46 7.36 -8.14
N GLY A 98 4.13 6.11 -8.42
CA GLY A 98 4.77 5.25 -9.41
C GLY A 98 5.45 4.03 -8.79
N THR A 99 6.45 3.48 -9.47
CA THR A 99 7.09 2.23 -9.05
C THR A 99 8.13 2.47 -7.95
N GLY A 100 7.85 1.99 -6.75
CA GLY A 100 8.79 1.87 -5.65
C GLY A 100 9.48 0.51 -5.61
N LYS A 101 10.57 0.41 -4.84
CA LYS A 101 11.31 -0.84 -4.62
C LYS A 101 11.55 -1.06 -3.13
N VAL A 102 11.36 -2.29 -2.69
CA VAL A 102 11.81 -2.78 -1.39
C VAL A 102 12.97 -3.77 -1.58
N ILE A 103 13.98 -3.64 -0.74
CA ILE A 103 15.17 -4.47 -0.71
C ILE A 103 15.19 -5.19 0.63
N VAL A 104 15.10 -6.51 0.59
CA VAL A 104 15.14 -7.40 1.76
C VAL A 104 16.54 -7.98 1.86
N THR A 105 17.24 -7.71 2.96
CA THR A 105 18.61 -8.21 3.21
C THR A 105 18.60 -9.19 4.37
N GLY A 106 19.02 -10.43 4.13
CA GLY A 106 19.17 -11.45 5.18
C GLY A 106 20.30 -11.11 6.16
N ILE A 107 20.04 -11.30 7.46
CA ILE A 107 21.03 -11.08 8.54
C ILE A 107 21.08 -12.28 9.50
N VAL A 108 22.09 -12.32 10.35
CA VAL A 108 22.32 -13.34 11.39
C VAL A 108 22.41 -14.76 10.81
N ASN A 109 21.30 -15.50 10.77
CA ASN A 109 21.22 -16.86 10.23
C ASN A 109 20.91 -16.89 8.73
N TYR A 110 20.67 -15.73 8.16
CA TYR A 110 20.33 -15.53 6.75
C TYR A 110 21.35 -14.62 6.08
N ARG A 111 21.45 -14.71 4.76
CA ARG A 111 22.27 -13.85 3.90
C ARG A 111 21.57 -13.66 2.56
N GLY A 112 22.15 -12.85 1.70
CA GLY A 112 21.61 -12.54 0.37
C GLY A 112 20.64 -11.39 0.40
N VAL A 113 20.18 -11.00 -0.79
CA VAL A 113 19.31 -9.85 -1.03
C VAL A 113 18.22 -10.25 -2.00
N VAL A 114 16.99 -9.87 -1.68
CA VAL A 114 15.82 -10.00 -2.57
C VAL A 114 15.22 -8.63 -2.80
N GLU A 115 15.03 -8.26 -4.06
CA GLU A 115 14.34 -7.02 -4.45
C GLU A 115 12.92 -7.34 -4.92
N ARG A 116 11.98 -6.46 -4.57
CA ARG A 116 10.59 -6.48 -5.06
C ARG A 116 10.16 -5.06 -5.40
N THR A 117 9.41 -4.92 -6.48
CA THR A 117 8.77 -3.66 -6.85
C THR A 117 7.33 -3.65 -6.37
N PHE A 118 6.78 -2.47 -6.17
CA PHE A 118 5.38 -2.21 -5.85
C PHE A 118 4.96 -0.88 -6.45
N GLU A 119 3.68 -0.74 -6.80
CA GLU A 119 3.15 0.52 -7.32
C GLU A 119 2.60 1.37 -6.17
N ILE A 120 3.00 2.63 -6.14
CA ILE A 120 2.49 3.65 -5.23
C ILE A 120 1.45 4.45 -6.01
N VAL A 121 0.19 4.33 -5.62
CA VAL A 121 -0.92 5.00 -6.30
C VAL A 121 -1.64 5.96 -5.37
N LYS A 122 -2.15 7.05 -5.95
CA LYS A 122 -2.98 7.98 -5.18
C LYS A 122 -4.31 7.30 -4.84
N LYS A 123 -4.64 7.24 -3.54
CA LYS A 123 -5.97 6.83 -3.08
C LYS A 123 -7.00 7.80 -3.65
N ALA A 124 -8.10 7.27 -4.17
CA ALA A 124 -9.23 8.10 -4.55
C ALA A 124 -9.76 8.83 -3.30
N PRO A 125 -10.02 10.14 -3.38
CA PRO A 125 -10.55 10.87 -2.24
C PRO A 125 -11.93 10.37 -1.84
N GLU A 126 -12.18 10.30 -0.53
CA GLU A 126 -13.46 9.91 0.05
C GLU A 126 -14.28 11.13 0.46
N LEU A 127 -15.59 11.11 0.17
CA LEU A 127 -16.48 12.20 0.53
C LEU A 127 -16.53 12.38 2.06
N SER A 128 -16.07 13.54 2.53
CA SER A 128 -15.99 13.90 3.95
C SER A 128 -17.23 14.64 4.42
N ALA A 129 -17.68 15.65 3.64
CA ALA A 129 -18.83 16.48 3.99
C ALA A 129 -19.57 16.98 2.75
N VAL A 130 -20.82 17.41 2.96
CA VAL A 130 -21.68 18.03 1.95
C VAL A 130 -22.27 19.31 2.51
N TYR A 131 -22.29 20.38 1.74
CA TYR A 131 -22.88 21.66 2.09
C TYR A 131 -23.78 22.15 0.97
N ILE A 132 -24.77 23.00 1.31
CA ILE A 132 -25.54 23.72 0.29
C ILE A 132 -24.63 24.82 -0.30
N GLN A 133 -24.32 24.72 -1.57
CA GLN A 133 -23.55 25.73 -2.31
C GLN A 133 -24.49 26.81 -2.86
N SER A 134 -25.59 26.39 -3.52
CA SER A 134 -26.64 27.26 -4.01
C SER A 134 -27.99 26.78 -3.50
N GLN A 135 -28.81 27.73 -3.03
CA GLN A 135 -30.19 27.44 -2.63
C GLN A 135 -31.06 27.16 -3.87
N PRO A 136 -32.13 26.34 -3.75
CA PRO A 136 -33.10 26.21 -4.82
C PRO A 136 -33.80 27.55 -5.12
N GLY A 137 -34.26 27.71 -6.34
CA GLY A 137 -34.91 28.94 -6.78
C GLY A 137 -36.23 29.26 -6.02
N LYS A 138 -36.85 28.24 -5.44
CA LYS A 138 -38.06 28.38 -4.61
C LYS A 138 -37.76 27.87 -3.20
N THR A 139 -37.98 28.74 -2.20
CA THR A 139 -37.80 28.43 -0.77
C THR A 139 -39.03 28.69 0.08
N VAL A 140 -40.08 29.25 -0.51
CA VAL A 140 -41.37 29.50 0.18
C VAL A 140 -42.45 28.64 -0.46
N TYR A 141 -43.16 27.87 0.37
CA TYR A 141 -44.16 26.88 -0.05
C TYR A 141 -45.46 27.06 0.68
N LYS A 142 -46.56 26.76 -0.03
CA LYS A 142 -47.90 26.65 0.61
C LYS A 142 -48.13 25.18 0.99
N SER A 143 -48.95 24.99 2.00
CA SER A 143 -49.42 23.65 2.37
C SER A 143 -50.00 22.91 1.15
N GLY A 144 -49.57 21.70 0.90
CA GLY A 144 -49.93 20.87 -0.25
C GLY A 144 -49.01 20.96 -1.47
N GLU A 145 -48.08 21.93 -1.53
CA GLU A 145 -47.07 21.98 -2.57
C GLU A 145 -45.95 20.96 -2.30
N THR A 146 -45.19 20.58 -3.34
CA THR A 146 -44.01 19.71 -3.24
C THR A 146 -42.75 20.52 -3.38
N PHE A 147 -41.62 20.00 -2.82
CA PHE A 147 -40.32 20.67 -2.93
C PHE A 147 -39.80 20.67 -4.37
N ASP A 148 -39.31 21.83 -4.82
CA ASP A 148 -38.71 22.02 -6.14
C ASP A 148 -37.19 22.28 -5.97
N PRO A 149 -36.34 21.33 -6.30
CA PRO A 149 -34.88 21.45 -6.15
C PRO A 149 -34.21 22.25 -7.28
N THR A 150 -34.95 22.79 -8.23
CA THR A 150 -34.36 23.55 -9.36
C THR A 150 -33.49 24.71 -8.86
N GLY A 151 -32.23 24.75 -9.32
CA GLY A 151 -31.23 25.74 -8.92
C GLY A 151 -30.43 25.35 -7.67
N LEU A 152 -30.74 24.22 -7.03
CA LEU A 152 -29.96 23.69 -5.94
C LEU A 152 -28.62 23.17 -6.42
N SER A 153 -27.54 23.50 -5.70
CA SER A 153 -26.27 22.79 -5.83
C SER A 153 -25.65 22.46 -4.47
N LEU A 154 -24.87 21.40 -4.45
CA LEU A 154 -24.10 20.94 -3.31
C LEU A 154 -22.64 21.22 -3.53
N LYS A 155 -21.93 21.64 -2.48
CA LYS A 155 -20.50 21.61 -2.36
C LYS A 155 -20.11 20.28 -1.70
N LEU A 156 -19.39 19.45 -2.42
CA LEU A 156 -18.81 18.20 -1.94
C LEU A 156 -17.40 18.47 -1.46
N VAL A 157 -17.06 18.05 -0.24
CA VAL A 157 -15.74 18.19 0.33
C VAL A 157 -15.18 16.79 0.60
N TYR A 158 -13.97 16.52 0.13
CA TYR A 158 -13.32 15.23 0.26
C TYR A 158 -12.25 15.23 1.36
N ASP A 159 -11.75 14.05 1.72
CA ASP A 159 -10.75 13.86 2.78
C ASP A 159 -9.34 14.37 2.44
N ASP A 160 -9.09 14.72 1.16
CA ASP A 160 -7.87 15.36 0.67
C ASP A 160 -8.02 16.91 0.53
N ASP A 161 -9.07 17.48 1.13
CA ASP A 161 -9.46 18.90 1.05
C ASP A 161 -9.84 19.37 -0.36
N SER A 162 -9.99 18.47 -1.32
CA SER A 162 -10.54 18.81 -2.63
C SER A 162 -12.03 19.07 -2.53
N GLU A 163 -12.52 19.95 -3.40
CA GLU A 163 -13.92 20.37 -3.44
C GLU A 163 -14.49 20.18 -4.84
N GLU A 164 -15.75 19.80 -4.92
CA GLU A 164 -16.50 19.66 -6.16
C GLU A 164 -17.91 20.25 -6.00
N GLU A 165 -18.44 20.86 -7.05
CA GLU A 165 -19.84 21.31 -7.08
C GLU A 165 -20.69 20.29 -7.82
N LEU A 166 -21.77 19.83 -7.18
CA LEU A 166 -22.80 18.98 -7.77
C LEU A 166 -24.10 19.77 -7.94
N VAL A 167 -24.43 20.13 -9.17
CA VAL A 167 -25.65 20.86 -9.51
C VAL A 167 -26.79 19.88 -9.73
N TYR A 168 -27.98 20.20 -9.16
CA TYR A 168 -29.18 19.42 -9.45
C TYR A 168 -29.67 19.66 -10.88
N SER A 169 -29.82 18.58 -11.63
CA SER A 169 -30.33 18.55 -12.99
C SER A 169 -31.06 17.23 -13.26
N GLU A 170 -31.70 17.08 -14.40
CA GLU A 170 -32.32 15.80 -14.81
C GLU A 170 -31.31 14.65 -14.83
N GLU A 171 -30.06 14.93 -15.23
CA GLU A 171 -28.99 13.93 -15.32
C GLU A 171 -28.46 13.51 -13.94
N THR A 172 -28.44 14.44 -12.97
CA THR A 172 -27.89 14.23 -11.63
C THR A 172 -28.95 13.94 -10.57
N ALA A 173 -30.23 14.11 -10.89
CA ALA A 173 -31.34 13.96 -9.93
C ALA A 173 -31.31 12.64 -9.16
N GLY A 174 -30.93 11.53 -9.80
CA GLY A 174 -30.82 10.22 -9.18
C GLY A 174 -29.70 10.08 -8.15
N LEU A 175 -28.79 11.05 -8.04
CA LEU A 175 -27.71 11.10 -7.06
C LEU A 175 -28.12 11.77 -5.75
N PHE A 176 -29.21 12.56 -5.76
CA PHE A 176 -29.69 13.28 -4.60
C PHE A 176 -30.78 12.49 -3.86
N GLY A 177 -30.69 12.46 -2.55
CA GLY A 177 -31.77 12.05 -1.67
C GLY A 177 -32.45 13.28 -1.04
N PHE A 178 -33.77 13.25 -0.89
CA PHE A 178 -34.51 14.31 -0.24
C PHE A 178 -35.43 13.75 0.85
N GLU A 179 -35.46 14.43 2.00
CA GLU A 179 -36.39 14.12 3.08
C GLU A 179 -37.00 15.41 3.65
N PRO A 180 -38.32 15.64 3.51
CA PRO A 180 -39.31 14.83 2.79
C PRO A 180 -38.98 14.65 1.29
N GLY A 181 -39.39 13.51 0.70
CA GLY A 181 -39.20 13.20 -0.70
C GLY A 181 -39.89 14.21 -1.66
N LEU A 182 -39.42 14.30 -2.89
CA LEU A 182 -39.92 15.27 -3.90
C LEU A 182 -41.41 15.13 -4.21
N ASP A 183 -41.98 13.95 -4.06
CA ASP A 183 -43.41 13.69 -4.29
C ASP A 183 -44.26 13.93 -3.02
N THR A 184 -43.64 14.32 -1.90
CA THR A 184 -44.34 14.53 -0.64
C THR A 184 -44.91 15.93 -0.55
N ALA A 185 -46.20 16.03 -0.30
CA ALA A 185 -46.85 17.31 -0.04
C ALA A 185 -46.35 17.92 1.27
N LEU A 186 -45.84 19.15 1.19
CA LEU A 186 -45.33 19.89 2.33
C LEU A 186 -46.48 20.40 3.20
N THR A 187 -46.29 20.45 4.51
CA THR A 187 -47.17 21.05 5.48
C THR A 187 -46.51 22.29 6.08
N GLU A 188 -47.27 23.12 6.77
CA GLU A 188 -46.76 24.33 7.46
C GLU A 188 -45.73 24.01 8.55
N GLU A 189 -45.68 22.75 9.00
CA GLU A 189 -44.73 22.27 10.01
C GLU A 189 -43.37 21.96 9.44
N VAL A 190 -43.27 21.67 8.13
CA VAL A 190 -41.99 21.38 7.46
C VAL A 190 -41.24 22.68 7.20
N LYS A 191 -40.14 22.88 7.91
CA LYS A 191 -39.29 24.09 7.81
C LYS A 191 -37.92 23.82 7.17
N GLU A 192 -37.63 22.58 6.91
CA GLU A 192 -36.34 22.16 6.33
C GLU A 192 -36.52 20.94 5.44
N ILE A 193 -35.66 20.86 4.46
CA ILE A 193 -35.50 19.70 3.57
C ILE A 193 -34.07 19.19 3.75
N THR A 194 -33.95 17.97 4.19
CA THR A 194 -32.64 17.29 4.21
C THR A 194 -32.29 16.85 2.79
N VAL A 195 -31.10 17.25 2.33
CA VAL A 195 -30.54 16.88 1.03
C VAL A 195 -29.37 15.95 1.28
N ALA A 196 -29.43 14.74 0.75
CA ALA A 196 -28.42 13.70 0.96
C ALA A 196 -27.67 13.37 -0.34
N TYR A 197 -26.36 13.10 -0.22
CA TYR A 197 -25.49 12.61 -1.27
C TYR A 197 -24.35 11.77 -0.66
N GLY A 198 -24.06 10.58 -1.23
CA GLY A 198 -22.92 9.75 -0.82
C GLY A 198 -22.90 9.39 0.67
N GLY A 199 -24.06 9.29 1.33
CA GLY A 199 -24.17 9.00 2.77
C GLY A 199 -23.92 10.19 3.69
N LYS A 200 -23.78 11.41 3.14
CA LYS A 200 -23.69 12.70 3.85
C LYS A 200 -24.95 13.52 3.56
N SER A 201 -25.22 14.52 4.37
CA SER A 201 -26.40 15.39 4.17
C SER A 201 -26.13 16.83 4.54
N ALA A 202 -26.94 17.71 3.94
CA ALA A 202 -27.03 19.13 4.25
C ALA A 202 -28.53 19.53 4.32
N VAL A 203 -28.81 20.70 4.83
CA VAL A 203 -30.22 21.15 5.05
C VAL A 203 -30.50 22.42 4.26
N VAL A 204 -31.64 22.44 3.55
CA VAL A 204 -32.23 23.61 2.92
C VAL A 204 -33.39 24.07 3.84
N PHE A 205 -33.36 25.32 4.31
CA PHE A 205 -34.44 25.88 5.04
C PHE A 205 -35.53 26.44 4.11
N ILE A 206 -36.78 26.17 4.43
CA ILE A 206 -37.96 26.60 3.68
C ILE A 206 -38.95 27.31 4.60
N GLY A 207 -39.80 28.20 4.04
CA GLY A 207 -40.80 28.96 4.76
C GLY A 207 -42.20 28.92 4.15
#